data_173adc7ef463386f503c67104228c883
#
_entry.id   173adc7ef463386f503c67104228c883
#
_cell.length_a   1.000
_cell.length_b   1.000
_cell.length_c   1.000
_cell.angle_alpha   90.00
_cell.angle_beta   90.00
_cell.angle_gamma   90.00
#
_symmetry.space_group_name_H-M   'P 1'
#
loop_
_entity.id
_entity.type
_entity.pdbx_description
1 polymer ?
#
loop_
_entity_poly.entity_id
_entity_poly.type
_entity_poly.pdbx_seq_one_letter_code
_entity_poly.pdbx_strand_id
1 'polypeptide(L)'
;MQIIDSTPAALSADLQMYLRNGDVFFDIETTGLSWRTSHLYLIGALFFDPAADTFTLRQWFLDRPTEEKEMLVSFFTFLSDVKRLVHFNGTTFDLPYLTHKALFYQMEDPLSSIASLDLYQALRPFQSILGLSSMKQKNVEQYLSFPRKDQLNGKQLILVYHDYLQTLDEKKLELLFLHNYEDVLGMGSVMELLALPAVSYTHLRAHE
;
A
#
# COMPACT_ATOMS: atom_id res chain seq x y z
N MET A 1 1.04 2.28 20.01
CA MET A 1 0.98 2.56 18.55
C MET A 1 1.94 3.69 18.20
N GLN A 2 2.73 3.53 17.15
CA GLN A 2 3.61 4.58 16.58
C GLN A 2 3.01 5.05 15.25
N ILE A 3 3.16 6.34 14.93
CA ILE A 3 2.87 6.90 13.62
C ILE A 3 4.14 7.60 13.16
N ILE A 4 4.63 7.20 11.98
CA ILE A 4 5.87 7.72 11.41
C ILE A 4 5.58 8.29 10.03
N ASP A 5 5.94 9.54 9.83
CA ASP A 5 5.87 10.22 8.54
C ASP A 5 7.27 10.32 7.93
N SER A 6 7.36 10.02 6.65
CA SER A 6 8.59 10.18 5.86
C SER A 6 8.27 10.86 4.53
N THR A 7 9.22 11.63 4.00
CA THR A 7 9.11 12.25 2.69
C THR A 7 9.87 11.40 1.68
N PRO A 8 9.20 10.81 0.66
CA PRO A 8 9.88 10.08 -0.39
C PRO A 8 10.90 10.94 -1.13
N ALA A 9 12.09 10.41 -1.36
CA ALA A 9 13.22 11.17 -1.91
C ALA A 9 13.00 11.64 -3.36
N ALA A 10 12.25 10.88 -4.15
CA ALA A 10 11.89 11.23 -5.52
C ALA A 10 10.58 10.55 -5.92
N LEU A 11 9.64 11.33 -6.46
CA LEU A 11 8.44 10.85 -7.09
C LEU A 11 8.40 11.41 -8.52
N SER A 12 7.94 10.60 -9.47
CA SER A 12 7.74 11.08 -10.83
C SER A 12 6.66 12.16 -10.91
N ALA A 13 6.66 12.94 -11.97
CA ALA A 13 5.65 13.97 -12.20
C ALA A 13 4.23 13.37 -12.29
N ASP A 14 4.11 12.20 -12.93
CA ASP A 14 2.82 11.51 -13.07
C ASP A 14 2.29 11.03 -11.71
N LEU A 15 3.15 10.42 -10.89
CA LEU A 15 2.76 9.98 -9.55
C LEU A 15 2.36 11.17 -8.67
N GLN A 16 3.11 12.28 -8.71
CA GLN A 16 2.76 13.51 -8.02
C GLN A 16 1.39 14.04 -8.44
N MET A 17 1.05 13.98 -9.73
CA MET A 17 -0.26 14.38 -10.24
C MET A 17 -1.39 13.51 -9.65
N TYR A 18 -1.24 12.20 -9.62
CA TYR A 18 -2.24 11.30 -9.02
C TYR A 18 -2.45 11.61 -7.53
N LEU A 19 -1.36 11.76 -6.78
CA LEU A 19 -1.42 12.08 -5.35
C LEU A 19 -2.09 13.45 -5.09
N ARG A 20 -1.76 14.49 -5.86
CA ARG A 20 -2.40 15.82 -5.76
C ARG A 20 -3.88 15.78 -6.11
N ASN A 21 -4.32 14.84 -6.94
CA ASN A 21 -5.74 14.62 -7.27
C ASN A 21 -6.52 13.88 -6.18
N GLY A 22 -5.87 13.47 -5.09
CA GLY A 22 -6.47 12.83 -3.93
C GLY A 22 -6.44 11.30 -3.98
N ASP A 23 -5.54 10.72 -4.78
CA ASP A 23 -5.23 9.30 -4.69
C ASP A 23 -4.35 9.03 -3.46
N VAL A 24 -4.61 7.92 -2.79
CA VAL A 24 -3.80 7.40 -1.70
C VAL A 24 -3.39 5.97 -2.03
N PHE A 25 -2.09 5.72 -2.12
CA PHE A 25 -1.54 4.37 -2.28
C PHE A 25 -1.37 3.77 -0.88
N PHE A 26 -1.89 2.58 -0.65
CA PHE A 26 -1.81 1.96 0.66
C PHE A 26 -1.59 0.46 0.60
N ASP A 27 -1.01 -0.07 1.66
CA ASP A 27 -0.73 -1.48 1.88
C ASP A 27 -0.82 -1.82 3.37
N ILE A 28 -1.16 -3.07 3.72
CA ILE A 28 -1.24 -3.52 5.10
C ILE A 28 -0.39 -4.76 5.36
N GLU A 29 0.11 -4.85 6.60
CA GLU A 29 0.81 -6.02 7.10
C GLU A 29 0.07 -6.67 8.27
N THR A 30 -0.09 -7.97 8.20
CA THR A 30 -0.84 -8.74 9.18
C THR A 30 -0.06 -9.96 9.67
N THR A 31 -0.36 -10.44 10.88
CA THR A 31 0.27 -11.65 11.42
C THR A 31 -0.28 -12.96 10.83
N GLY A 32 -1.15 -12.87 9.83
CA GLY A 32 -1.73 -14.01 9.12
C GLY A 32 -2.91 -13.64 8.25
N LEU A 33 -3.39 -14.58 7.45
CA LEU A 33 -4.40 -14.32 6.43
C LEU A 33 -5.85 -14.22 6.96
N SER A 34 -6.10 -14.72 8.16
CA SER A 34 -7.46 -14.73 8.74
C SER A 34 -7.64 -13.57 9.71
N TRP A 35 -8.49 -12.62 9.37
CA TRP A 35 -8.83 -11.50 10.25
C TRP A 35 -9.32 -11.92 11.66
N ARG A 36 -9.84 -13.15 11.81
CA ARG A 36 -10.33 -13.68 13.10
C ARG A 36 -9.21 -14.08 14.05
N THR A 37 -8.08 -14.53 13.52
CA THR A 37 -6.99 -15.14 14.30
C THR A 37 -5.67 -14.42 14.16
N SER A 38 -5.63 -13.36 13.36
CA SER A 38 -4.44 -12.54 13.16
C SER A 38 -4.70 -11.08 13.53
N HIS A 39 -3.61 -10.33 13.65
CA HIS A 39 -3.61 -8.91 13.95
C HIS A 39 -3.05 -8.12 12.76
N LEU A 40 -3.66 -6.98 12.49
CA LEU A 40 -3.09 -5.91 11.67
C LEU A 40 -2.01 -5.23 12.51
N TYR A 41 -0.78 -5.15 12.01
CA TYR A 41 0.31 -4.54 12.80
C TYR A 41 0.98 -3.35 12.11
N LEU A 42 0.78 -3.18 10.80
CA LEU A 42 1.34 -2.07 10.07
C LEU A 42 0.39 -1.68 8.92
N ILE A 43 0.18 -0.38 8.74
CA ILE A 43 -0.48 0.20 7.58
C ILE A 43 0.48 1.25 7.02
N GLY A 44 0.72 1.22 5.71
CA GLY A 44 1.44 2.27 4.99
C GLY A 44 0.51 3.02 4.05
N ALA A 45 0.65 4.33 3.97
CA ALA A 45 -0.08 5.16 3.02
C ALA A 45 0.80 6.27 2.44
N LEU A 46 0.86 6.38 1.11
CA LEU A 46 1.49 7.48 0.39
C LEU A 46 0.41 8.43 -0.14
N PHE A 47 0.51 9.70 0.19
CA PHE A 47 -0.46 10.74 -0.14
C PHE A 47 0.19 12.11 -0.30
N PHE A 48 -0.56 13.07 -0.83
CA PHE A 48 -0.21 14.49 -0.79
C PHE A 48 -0.89 15.15 0.39
N ASP A 49 -0.11 15.80 1.25
CA ASP A 49 -0.61 16.61 2.36
C ASP A 49 -0.74 18.06 1.88
N PRO A 50 -1.97 18.56 1.62
CA PRO A 50 -2.16 19.91 1.13
C PRO A 50 -1.86 21.00 2.19
N ALA A 51 -1.90 20.66 3.48
CA ALA A 51 -1.60 21.61 4.55
C ALA A 51 -0.10 21.88 4.66
N ALA A 52 0.73 20.85 4.45
CA ALA A 52 2.18 20.94 4.45
C ALA A 52 2.77 21.17 3.06
N ASP A 53 1.97 21.11 1.98
CA ASP A 53 2.41 21.09 0.57
C ASP A 53 3.52 20.05 0.30
N THR A 54 3.35 18.85 0.85
CA THR A 54 4.36 17.80 0.75
C THR A 54 3.77 16.43 0.42
N PHE A 55 4.56 15.57 -0.22
CA PHE A 55 4.24 14.17 -0.39
C PHE A 55 4.74 13.40 0.82
N THR A 56 3.84 12.70 1.46
CA THR A 56 4.10 12.01 2.73
C THR A 56 3.78 10.53 2.59
N LEU A 57 4.70 9.68 3.04
CA LEU A 57 4.43 8.28 3.30
C LEU A 57 4.31 8.11 4.82
N ARG A 58 3.10 7.84 5.26
CA ARG A 58 2.75 7.61 6.67
C ARG A 58 2.63 6.13 6.94
N GLN A 59 3.21 5.71 8.06
CA GLN A 59 3.11 4.36 8.55
C GLN A 59 2.54 4.34 9.96
N TRP A 60 1.47 3.56 10.18
CA TRP A 60 0.89 3.26 11.48
C TRP A 60 1.39 1.89 11.92
N PHE A 61 2.07 1.81 13.03
CA PHE A 61 2.69 0.57 13.52
C PHE A 61 2.25 0.23 14.94
N LEU A 62 2.02 -1.04 15.21
CA LEU A 62 1.67 -1.55 16.54
C LEU A 62 2.84 -2.20 17.25
N ASP A 63 3.28 -1.56 18.34
CA ASP A 63 4.16 -2.18 19.32
C ASP A 63 3.40 -3.20 20.19
N ARG A 64 2.09 -3.06 20.27
CA ARG A 64 1.19 -3.88 21.09
C ARG A 64 -0.05 -4.26 20.28
N PRO A 65 -0.27 -5.56 20.03
CA PRO A 65 -1.45 -6.02 19.26
C PRO A 65 -2.80 -5.57 19.85
N THR A 66 -2.83 -5.26 21.16
CA THR A 66 -4.05 -4.77 21.84
C THR A 66 -4.50 -3.37 21.38
N GLU A 67 -3.65 -2.62 20.69
CA GLU A 67 -3.94 -1.28 20.15
C GLU A 67 -4.46 -1.31 18.70
N GLU A 68 -4.85 -2.49 18.18
CA GLU A 68 -5.33 -2.64 16.80
C GLU A 68 -6.56 -1.78 16.51
N LYS A 69 -7.46 -1.63 17.47
CA LYS A 69 -8.65 -0.77 17.33
C LYS A 69 -8.27 0.71 17.17
N GLU A 70 -7.35 1.18 17.98
CA GLU A 70 -6.87 2.58 17.94
C GLU A 70 -6.18 2.88 16.60
N MET A 71 -5.42 1.93 16.08
CA MET A 71 -4.81 2.05 14.73
C MET A 71 -5.88 2.20 13.67
N LEU A 72 -6.91 1.35 13.67
CA LEU A 72 -8.01 1.42 12.72
C LEU A 72 -8.78 2.74 12.83
N VAL A 73 -9.06 3.23 14.05
CA VAL A 73 -9.69 4.55 14.25
C VAL A 73 -8.84 5.65 13.61
N SER A 74 -7.53 5.64 13.86
CA SER A 74 -6.61 6.64 13.30
C SER A 74 -6.57 6.57 11.78
N PHE A 75 -6.46 5.38 11.20
CA PHE A 75 -6.43 5.18 9.76
C PHE A 75 -7.77 5.57 9.10
N PHE A 76 -8.91 5.16 9.64
CA PHE A 76 -10.22 5.51 9.09
C PHE A 76 -10.52 7.01 9.20
N THR A 77 -10.05 7.66 10.26
CA THR A 77 -10.12 9.12 10.36
C THR A 77 -9.29 9.79 9.26
N PHE A 78 -8.09 9.28 8.97
CA PHE A 78 -7.27 9.75 7.86
C PHE A 78 -7.98 9.60 6.51
N LEU A 79 -8.81 8.57 6.32
CA LEU A 79 -9.52 8.32 5.07
C LEU A 79 -10.69 9.28 4.79
N SER A 80 -11.07 10.17 5.71
CA SER A 80 -12.28 11.03 5.59
C SER A 80 -12.31 11.89 4.31
N ASP A 81 -11.16 12.33 3.83
CA ASP A 81 -11.02 13.22 2.66
C ASP A 81 -10.41 12.52 1.45
N VAL A 82 -10.20 11.20 1.53
CA VAL A 82 -9.57 10.41 0.47
C VAL A 82 -10.58 10.15 -0.64
N LYS A 83 -10.20 10.44 -1.89
CA LYS A 83 -11.06 10.23 -3.06
C LYS A 83 -10.95 8.84 -3.62
N ARG A 84 -9.74 8.29 -3.66
CA ARG A 84 -9.49 6.96 -4.21
C ARG A 84 -8.32 6.26 -3.48
N LEU A 85 -8.55 5.02 -3.11
CA LEU A 85 -7.51 4.11 -2.62
C LEU A 85 -6.89 3.34 -3.79
N VAL A 86 -5.58 3.36 -3.88
CA VAL A 86 -4.79 2.59 -4.84
C VAL A 86 -4.02 1.52 -4.07
N HIS A 87 -4.12 0.28 -4.52
CA HIS A 87 -3.50 -0.86 -3.85
C HIS A 87 -3.11 -1.95 -4.86
N PHE A 88 -2.34 -2.93 -4.42
CA PHE A 88 -1.93 -4.05 -5.25
C PHE A 88 -2.56 -5.36 -4.74
N ASN A 89 -3.55 -5.89 -5.46
CA ASN A 89 -4.34 -7.08 -5.09
C ASN A 89 -5.17 -6.93 -3.80
N GLY A 90 -5.33 -5.72 -3.30
CA GLY A 90 -6.02 -5.42 -2.05
C GLY A 90 -7.53 -5.71 -2.08
N THR A 91 -8.14 -5.80 -3.26
CA THR A 91 -9.54 -6.23 -3.39
C THR A 91 -9.76 -7.64 -2.83
N THR A 92 -8.74 -8.49 -2.86
CA THR A 92 -8.85 -9.87 -2.37
C THR A 92 -8.40 -10.06 -0.94
N PHE A 93 -7.63 -9.12 -0.38
CA PHE A 93 -7.09 -9.25 0.97
C PHE A 93 -7.24 -7.98 1.81
N ASP A 94 -6.58 -6.88 1.47
CA ASP A 94 -6.47 -5.69 2.33
C ASP A 94 -7.84 -5.09 2.68
N LEU A 95 -8.64 -4.80 1.65
CA LEU A 95 -9.96 -4.20 1.85
C LEU A 95 -10.90 -5.11 2.65
N PRO A 96 -11.11 -6.40 2.27
CA PRO A 96 -11.91 -7.32 3.08
C PRO A 96 -11.39 -7.50 4.51
N TYR A 97 -10.07 -7.53 4.70
CA TYR A 97 -9.48 -7.67 6.03
C TYR A 97 -9.85 -6.48 6.91
N LEU A 98 -9.65 -5.26 6.41
CA LEU A 98 -9.99 -4.01 7.13
C LEU A 98 -11.50 -3.90 7.39
N THR A 99 -12.35 -4.20 6.41
CA THR A 99 -13.82 -4.23 6.57
C THR A 99 -14.25 -5.20 7.67
N HIS A 100 -13.69 -6.42 7.70
CA HIS A 100 -14.00 -7.39 8.74
C HIS A 100 -13.51 -6.96 10.12
N LYS A 101 -12.35 -6.30 10.20
CA LYS A 101 -11.85 -5.73 11.46
C LYS A 101 -12.72 -4.58 11.94
N ALA A 102 -13.19 -3.69 11.05
CA ALA A 102 -14.16 -2.64 11.38
C ALA A 102 -15.43 -3.24 11.99
N LEU A 103 -16.00 -4.25 11.34
CA LEU A 103 -17.18 -4.95 11.85
C LEU A 103 -16.91 -5.61 13.21
N PHE A 104 -15.77 -6.27 13.38
CA PHE A 104 -15.39 -6.92 14.63
C PHE A 104 -15.31 -5.93 15.80
N TYR A 105 -14.77 -4.73 15.54
CA TYR A 105 -14.66 -3.66 16.54
C TYR A 105 -15.90 -2.75 16.63
N GLN A 106 -16.97 -3.06 15.90
CA GLN A 106 -18.22 -2.28 15.84
C GLN A 106 -17.96 -0.81 15.42
N MET A 107 -17.13 -0.64 14.39
CA MET A 107 -16.80 0.65 13.79
C MET A 107 -17.52 0.81 12.45
N GLU A 108 -17.76 2.06 12.06
CA GLU A 108 -18.15 2.37 10.68
C GLU A 108 -17.01 2.02 9.72
N ASP A 109 -17.36 1.47 8.56
CA ASP A 109 -16.41 1.14 7.49
C ASP A 109 -16.48 2.20 6.40
N PRO A 110 -15.48 3.09 6.28
CA PRO A 110 -15.44 4.12 5.24
C PRO A 110 -15.06 3.56 3.87
N LEU A 111 -14.46 2.37 3.80
CA LEU A 111 -13.87 1.82 2.57
C LEU A 111 -14.90 1.62 1.47
N SER A 112 -16.14 1.26 1.83
CA SER A 112 -17.24 1.04 0.88
C SER A 112 -17.67 2.30 0.12
N SER A 113 -17.37 3.49 0.65
CA SER A 113 -17.71 4.79 0.05
C SER A 113 -16.56 5.43 -0.73
N ILE A 114 -15.34 4.89 -0.63
CA ILE A 114 -14.15 5.41 -1.29
C ILE A 114 -13.92 4.64 -2.60
N ALA A 115 -13.63 5.35 -3.69
CA ALA A 115 -13.25 4.71 -4.94
C ALA A 115 -11.98 3.86 -4.75
N SER A 116 -11.89 2.72 -5.43
CA SER A 116 -10.78 1.77 -5.31
C SER A 116 -10.19 1.45 -6.67
N LEU A 117 -8.85 1.41 -6.76
CA LEU A 117 -8.10 0.96 -7.93
C LEU A 117 -7.14 -0.15 -7.52
N ASP A 118 -7.40 -1.36 -8.01
CA ASP A 118 -6.53 -2.52 -7.83
C ASP A 118 -5.55 -2.63 -9.00
N LEU A 119 -4.29 -2.29 -8.75
CA LEU A 119 -3.23 -2.30 -9.78
C LEU A 119 -2.96 -3.71 -10.30
N TYR A 120 -3.09 -4.74 -9.47
CA TYR A 120 -2.97 -6.13 -9.92
C TYR A 120 -4.03 -6.48 -10.95
N GLN A 121 -5.29 -6.15 -10.67
CA GLN A 121 -6.40 -6.43 -11.59
C GLN A 121 -6.28 -5.62 -12.87
N ALA A 122 -5.89 -4.35 -12.77
CA ALA A 122 -5.68 -3.49 -13.92
C ALA A 122 -4.52 -3.97 -14.82
N LEU A 123 -3.43 -4.48 -14.22
CA LEU A 123 -2.25 -4.94 -14.95
C LEU A 123 -2.39 -6.37 -15.47
N ARG A 124 -3.18 -7.22 -14.84
CA ARG A 124 -3.31 -8.65 -15.16
C ARG A 124 -3.58 -8.95 -16.65
N PRO A 125 -4.44 -8.22 -17.38
CA PRO A 125 -4.66 -8.45 -18.80
C PRO A 125 -3.41 -8.31 -19.67
N PHE A 126 -2.42 -7.57 -19.22
CA PHE A 126 -1.17 -7.29 -19.94
C PHE A 126 -0.04 -8.25 -19.62
N GLN A 127 -0.24 -9.21 -18.70
CA GLN A 127 0.80 -10.14 -18.23
C GLN A 127 1.59 -10.80 -19.37
N SER A 128 0.87 -11.36 -20.37
CA SER A 128 1.51 -12.06 -21.51
C SER A 128 2.25 -11.09 -22.42
N ILE A 129 1.72 -9.88 -22.63
CA ILE A 129 2.33 -8.84 -23.48
C ILE A 129 3.62 -8.35 -22.85
N LEU A 130 3.64 -8.21 -21.50
CA LEU A 130 4.80 -7.77 -20.73
C LEU A 130 5.83 -8.91 -20.53
N GLY A 131 5.51 -10.15 -20.90
CA GLY A 131 6.39 -11.30 -20.69
C GLY A 131 6.62 -11.65 -19.22
N LEU A 132 5.70 -11.25 -18.32
CA LEU A 132 5.84 -11.49 -16.88
C LEU A 132 5.49 -12.94 -16.53
N SER A 133 6.45 -13.66 -15.93
CA SER A 133 6.24 -15.03 -15.44
C SER A 133 5.35 -15.09 -14.20
N SER A 134 5.23 -13.99 -13.46
CA SER A 134 4.44 -13.86 -12.24
C SER A 134 3.96 -12.43 -12.06
N MET A 135 2.73 -12.29 -11.59
CA MET A 135 2.08 -11.01 -11.29
C MET A 135 2.22 -10.59 -9.82
N LYS A 136 3.17 -11.16 -9.07
CA LYS A 136 3.49 -10.64 -7.74
C LYS A 136 4.09 -9.24 -7.86
N GLN A 137 3.76 -8.34 -6.94
CA GLN A 137 4.23 -6.96 -6.98
C GLN A 137 5.75 -6.85 -7.16
N LYS A 138 6.54 -7.58 -6.36
CA LYS A 138 8.01 -7.61 -6.49
C LYS A 138 8.53 -8.04 -7.88
N ASN A 139 7.81 -8.90 -8.59
CA ASN A 139 8.18 -9.30 -9.95
C ASN A 139 7.88 -8.20 -10.97
N VAL A 140 6.78 -7.48 -10.78
CA VAL A 140 6.43 -6.31 -11.60
C VAL A 140 7.43 -5.17 -11.34
N GLU A 141 7.74 -4.90 -10.09
CA GLU A 141 8.76 -3.92 -9.68
C GLU A 141 10.14 -4.25 -10.27
N GLN A 142 10.54 -5.51 -10.24
CA GLN A 142 11.80 -5.96 -10.86
C GLN A 142 11.80 -5.72 -12.37
N TYR A 143 10.70 -6.01 -13.06
CA TYR A 143 10.54 -5.71 -14.48
C TYR A 143 10.70 -4.22 -14.76
N LEU A 144 10.18 -3.37 -13.88
CA LEU A 144 10.29 -1.90 -13.95
C LEU A 144 11.63 -1.35 -13.44
N SER A 145 12.54 -2.21 -13.00
CA SER A 145 13.81 -1.82 -12.39
C SER A 145 13.66 -0.93 -11.14
N PHE A 146 12.58 -1.12 -10.40
CA PHE A 146 12.37 -0.42 -9.12
C PHE A 146 13.48 -0.80 -8.13
N PRO A 147 14.16 0.16 -7.48
CA PRO A 147 15.35 -0.08 -6.67
C PRO A 147 14.99 -0.59 -5.25
N ARG A 148 14.51 -1.81 -5.16
CA ARG A 148 14.09 -2.42 -3.90
C ARG A 148 15.28 -2.94 -3.10
N LYS A 149 15.35 -2.58 -1.82
CA LYS A 149 16.35 -3.05 -0.84
C LYS A 149 15.83 -4.23 -0.02
N ASP A 150 14.52 -4.22 0.28
CA ASP A 150 13.89 -5.30 1.03
C ASP A 150 13.89 -6.61 0.25
N GLN A 151 14.30 -7.70 0.92
CA GLN A 151 14.35 -9.05 0.39
C GLN A 151 13.39 -10.03 1.08
N LEU A 152 12.67 -9.56 2.12
CA LEU A 152 11.80 -10.41 2.91
C LEU A 152 10.48 -10.69 2.16
N ASN A 153 9.87 -11.81 2.48
CA ASN A 153 8.50 -12.11 2.08
C ASN A 153 7.57 -12.03 3.30
N GLY A 154 6.24 -11.98 3.08
CA GLY A 154 5.28 -11.81 4.14
C GLY A 154 5.38 -12.83 5.28
N LYS A 155 5.76 -14.10 5.00
CA LYS A 155 5.96 -15.10 6.07
C LYS A 155 7.17 -14.76 6.95
N GLN A 156 8.25 -14.28 6.34
CA GLN A 156 9.45 -13.87 7.08
C GLN A 156 9.16 -12.60 7.91
N LEU A 157 8.37 -11.66 7.38
CA LEU A 157 7.96 -10.46 8.12
C LEU A 157 7.17 -10.79 9.39
N ILE A 158 6.25 -11.74 9.32
CA ILE A 158 5.51 -12.19 10.51
C ILE A 158 6.49 -12.66 11.60
N LEU A 159 7.52 -13.43 11.23
CA LEU A 159 8.54 -13.87 12.19
C LEU A 159 9.35 -12.70 12.74
N VAL A 160 9.74 -11.75 11.88
CA VAL A 160 10.46 -10.53 12.28
C VAL A 160 9.61 -9.70 13.26
N TYR A 161 8.31 -9.54 12.98
CA TYR A 161 7.39 -8.83 13.88
C TYR A 161 7.27 -9.50 15.25
N HIS A 162 7.06 -10.83 15.30
CA HIS A 162 6.99 -11.56 16.56
C HIS A 162 8.28 -11.47 17.36
N ASP A 163 9.42 -11.52 16.68
CA ASP A 163 10.73 -11.39 17.32
C ASP A 163 10.98 -9.95 17.81
N TYR A 164 10.54 -8.95 17.03
CA TYR A 164 10.56 -7.55 17.48
C TYR A 164 9.76 -7.35 18.77
N LEU A 165 8.54 -7.89 18.87
CA LEU A 165 7.72 -7.77 20.07
C LEU A 165 8.38 -8.35 21.33
N GLN A 166 9.30 -9.31 21.18
CA GLN A 166 10.03 -9.92 22.30
C GLN A 166 11.31 -9.19 22.63
N THR A 167 11.99 -8.63 21.63
CA THR A 167 13.36 -8.11 21.78
C THR A 167 13.43 -6.59 21.75
N LEU A 168 12.45 -5.93 21.16
CA LEU A 168 12.43 -4.50 20.86
C LEU A 168 13.67 -4.05 20.05
N ASP A 169 14.18 -4.94 19.19
CA ASP A 169 15.36 -4.68 18.35
C ASP A 169 15.01 -3.69 17.24
N GLU A 170 15.62 -2.51 17.28
CA GLU A 170 15.39 -1.44 16.28
C GLU A 170 15.70 -1.87 14.85
N LYS A 171 16.67 -2.76 14.63
CA LYS A 171 16.97 -3.27 13.28
C LYS A 171 15.82 -4.08 12.69
N LYS A 172 15.09 -4.81 13.53
CA LYS A 172 13.89 -5.54 13.11
C LYS A 172 12.76 -4.59 12.78
N LEU A 173 12.60 -3.54 13.57
CA LEU A 173 11.64 -2.47 13.31
C LEU A 173 11.93 -1.79 11.97
N GLU A 174 13.18 -1.45 11.69
CA GLU A 174 13.61 -0.87 10.41
C GLU A 174 13.27 -1.79 9.21
N LEU A 175 13.44 -3.11 9.35
CA LEU A 175 13.08 -4.07 8.31
C LEU A 175 11.57 -4.09 8.03
N LEU A 176 10.73 -4.04 9.08
CA LEU A 176 9.28 -4.00 8.94
C LEU A 176 8.82 -2.72 8.23
N PHE A 177 9.34 -1.58 8.65
CA PHE A 177 9.05 -0.29 8.01
C PHE A 177 9.55 -0.25 6.56
N LEU A 178 10.76 -0.72 6.30
CA LEU A 178 11.35 -0.72 4.95
C LEU A 178 10.49 -1.53 3.98
N HIS A 179 10.04 -2.71 4.38
CA HIS A 179 9.21 -3.58 3.54
C HIS A 179 7.94 -2.87 3.08
N ASN A 180 7.13 -2.44 4.03
CA ASN A 180 5.86 -1.76 3.74
C ASN A 180 6.07 -0.41 3.03
N TYR A 181 7.13 0.34 3.38
CA TYR A 181 7.51 1.56 2.67
C TYR A 181 7.76 1.29 1.18
N GLU A 182 8.53 0.24 0.86
CA GLU A 182 8.84 -0.10 -0.52
C GLU A 182 7.66 -0.73 -1.26
N ASP A 183 6.76 -1.45 -0.57
CA ASP A 183 5.52 -1.96 -1.16
C ASP A 183 4.61 -0.80 -1.58
N VAL A 184 4.42 0.20 -0.72
CA VAL A 184 3.61 1.38 -1.04
C VAL A 184 4.24 2.23 -2.13
N LEU A 185 5.55 2.48 -2.07
CA LEU A 185 6.24 3.31 -3.06
C LEU A 185 6.34 2.62 -4.43
N GLY A 186 6.55 1.30 -4.44
CA GLY A 186 6.64 0.49 -5.66
C GLY A 186 5.35 0.49 -6.47
N MET A 187 4.18 0.62 -5.83
CA MET A 187 2.90 0.78 -6.52
C MET A 187 2.87 2.01 -7.43
N GLY A 188 3.60 3.08 -7.10
CA GLY A 188 3.74 4.25 -7.95
C GLY A 188 4.30 3.91 -9.33
N SER A 189 5.38 3.11 -9.38
CA SER A 189 5.97 2.65 -10.64
C SER A 189 5.01 1.76 -11.44
N VAL A 190 4.20 0.95 -10.76
CA VAL A 190 3.17 0.12 -11.42
C VAL A 190 2.07 1.00 -12.01
N MET A 191 1.66 2.05 -11.33
CA MET A 191 0.66 3.01 -11.82
C MET A 191 1.15 3.73 -13.09
N GLU A 192 2.42 4.11 -13.14
CA GLU A 192 3.05 4.72 -14.32
C GLU A 192 3.03 3.76 -15.53
N LEU A 193 3.33 2.48 -15.31
CA LEU A 193 3.24 1.48 -16.36
C LEU A 193 1.83 1.39 -16.96
N LEU A 194 0.79 1.48 -16.16
CA LEU A 194 -0.60 1.45 -16.61
C LEU A 194 -1.00 2.73 -17.39
N ALA A 195 -0.35 3.85 -17.15
CA ALA A 195 -0.59 5.08 -17.88
C ALA A 195 -0.04 5.06 -19.34
N LEU A 196 1.03 4.29 -19.60
CA LEU A 196 1.67 4.21 -20.91
C LEU A 196 0.76 3.71 -22.04
N PRO A 197 -0.09 2.67 -21.90
CA PRO A 197 -1.00 2.21 -22.95
C PRO A 197 -2.08 3.23 -23.31
N ALA A 198 -2.53 4.02 -22.34
CA ALA A 198 -3.58 5.03 -22.58
C ALA A 198 -3.09 6.12 -23.56
N VAL A 199 -1.84 6.52 -23.45
CA VAL A 199 -1.23 7.52 -24.35
C VAL A 199 -1.03 6.96 -25.76
N SER A 200 -0.59 5.71 -25.91
CA SER A 200 -0.40 5.06 -27.20
C SER A 200 -1.70 4.84 -27.97
N TYR A 201 -2.80 4.53 -27.26
CA TYR A 201 -4.11 4.29 -27.87
C TYR A 201 -4.78 5.59 -28.38
N THR A 202 -4.53 6.71 -27.71
CA THR A 202 -5.02 8.02 -28.14
C THR A 202 -4.28 8.52 -29.39
N HIS A 203 -2.99 8.25 -29.51
CA HIS A 203 -2.22 8.61 -30.72
C HIS A 203 -2.58 7.78 -31.96
N LEU A 204 -2.93 6.50 -31.79
CA LEU A 204 -3.35 5.65 -32.91
C LEU A 204 -4.74 6.03 -33.48
N ARG A 205 -5.66 6.58 -32.67
CA ARG A 205 -6.97 7.08 -33.14
C ARG A 205 -6.94 8.48 -33.71
N ALA A 206 -5.87 9.23 -33.52
CA ALA A 206 -5.76 10.58 -34.11
C ALA A 206 -5.25 10.59 -35.57
N HIS A 207 -4.94 9.41 -36.12
CA HIS A 207 -4.47 9.22 -37.50
C HIS A 207 -5.40 8.37 -38.37
N GLU A 208 -6.60 8.04 -37.88
CA GLU A 208 -7.73 7.54 -38.70
C GLU A 208 -8.76 8.66 -38.91
#